data_04230196c7cee78458abbdb1cb42b790
#
_entry.id   04230196c7cee78458abbdb1cb42b790
#
_cell.length_a   1.000
_cell.length_b   1.000
_cell.length_c   1.000
_cell.angle_alpha   90.00
_cell.angle_beta   90.00
_cell.angle_gamma   90.00
#
_symmetry.space_group_name_H-M   'P 1'
#
loop_
_entity.id
_entity.type
_entity.pdbx_description
1 polymer ?
#
loop_
_entity_poly.entity_id
_entity_poly.type
_entity_poly.pdbx_seq_one_letter_code
_entity_poly.pdbx_strand_id
1 'polypeptide(L)'
;MRTGLDSSSESRPRADTICLFRMLTALLLFGVGFGFVEAAVVVYLRAIYAPIHQRLYPDRAADDLFPILRPAQLRAEGPQHVRQLGTELVREVATVIMLAAAGMATARNAREWLAAFMIAFGVWDLLYYVFLKLLIDWPATLATWDLLFLLPVPWVGPVWAPVMVSLSMIAAGVVVLWRESTGIPVRLGWSQWSLITAGGIIVIVAFCWDWRNVMAGGEPHPFNW
;
A
#
# COMPACT_ATOMS: atom_id res chain seq x y z
N MET A 1 25.47 51.71 -25.32
CA MET A 1 25.84 50.28 -25.32
C MET A 1 25.64 49.76 -23.91
N ARG A 2 24.47 49.18 -23.61
CA ARG A 2 24.14 48.58 -22.31
C ARG A 2 24.00 47.08 -22.53
N THR A 3 24.97 46.33 -22.07
CA THR A 3 24.93 44.88 -21.97
C THR A 3 24.04 44.49 -20.79
N GLY A 4 22.78 44.17 -21.05
CA GLY A 4 21.91 43.52 -20.08
C GLY A 4 22.37 42.07 -19.94
N LEU A 5 23.04 41.76 -18.83
CA LEU A 5 23.34 40.39 -18.41
C LEU A 5 22.05 39.69 -18.07
N ASP A 6 21.78 38.64 -18.79
CA ASP A 6 20.63 37.78 -18.66
C ASP A 6 20.78 36.92 -17.37
N SER A 7 20.29 37.43 -16.22
CA SER A 7 20.33 36.78 -14.93
C SER A 7 19.16 35.78 -14.71
N SER A 8 18.35 35.54 -15.76
CA SER A 8 17.12 34.73 -15.62
C SER A 8 17.31 33.22 -15.88
N SER A 9 18.48 32.77 -16.36
CA SER A 9 18.70 31.38 -16.73
C SER A 9 19.21 30.47 -15.60
N GLU A 10 19.86 31.03 -14.58
CA GLU A 10 20.44 30.21 -13.46
C GLU A 10 19.47 29.92 -12.31
N SER A 11 18.35 30.62 -12.18
CA SER A 11 17.45 30.48 -11.04
C SER A 11 16.44 29.33 -11.17
N ARG A 12 16.10 28.88 -12.37
CA ARG A 12 15.08 27.81 -12.61
C ARG A 12 15.48 26.43 -12.10
N PRO A 13 16.70 25.89 -12.34
CA PRO A 13 17.05 24.54 -11.88
C PRO A 13 17.03 24.39 -10.36
N ARG A 14 17.39 25.45 -9.64
CA ARG A 14 17.43 25.44 -8.16
C ARG A 14 16.03 25.47 -7.53
N ALA A 15 15.10 26.20 -8.14
CA ALA A 15 13.72 26.28 -7.69
C ALA A 15 13.00 24.93 -7.89
N ASP A 16 13.22 24.25 -9.02
CA ASP A 16 12.61 22.95 -9.31
C ASP A 16 13.15 21.85 -8.39
N THR A 17 14.44 21.86 -8.04
CA THR A 17 15.04 20.94 -7.08
C THR A 17 14.48 21.12 -5.67
N ILE A 18 14.29 22.37 -5.23
CA ILE A 18 13.68 22.65 -3.91
C ILE A 18 12.23 22.20 -3.87
N CYS A 19 11.48 22.40 -4.96
CA CYS A 19 10.10 21.94 -5.08
C CYS A 19 10.01 20.41 -5.01
N LEU A 20 10.86 19.69 -5.72
CA LEU A 20 10.96 18.23 -5.67
C LEU A 20 11.26 17.74 -4.26
N PHE A 21 12.25 18.32 -3.59
CA PHE A 21 12.62 17.93 -2.23
C PHE A 21 11.44 18.10 -1.25
N ARG A 22 10.76 19.25 -1.31
CA ARG A 22 9.56 19.52 -0.48
C ARG A 22 8.45 18.50 -0.75
N MET A 23 8.20 18.17 -2.00
CA MET A 23 7.21 17.19 -2.41
C MET A 23 7.56 15.79 -1.86
N LEU A 24 8.79 15.32 -2.05
CA LEU A 24 9.25 14.02 -1.54
C LEU A 24 9.18 13.97 0.00
N THR A 25 9.58 15.04 0.68
CA THR A 25 9.47 15.13 2.14
C THR A 25 8.02 15.06 2.60
N ALA A 26 7.10 15.77 1.94
CA ALA A 26 5.68 15.74 2.29
C ALA A 26 5.06 14.35 2.09
N LEU A 27 5.38 13.67 0.97
CA LEU A 27 4.92 12.32 0.68
C LEU A 27 5.49 11.30 1.69
N LEU A 28 6.77 11.44 2.04
CA LEU A 28 7.41 10.60 3.05
C LEU A 28 6.75 10.77 4.42
N LEU A 29 6.60 12.02 4.89
CA LEU A 29 5.97 12.29 6.19
C LEU A 29 4.51 11.82 6.23
N PHE A 30 3.76 12.04 5.14
CA PHE A 30 2.41 11.52 5.02
C PHE A 30 2.39 9.99 5.10
N GLY A 31 3.24 9.30 4.32
CA GLY A 31 3.32 7.84 4.31
C GLY A 31 3.73 7.25 5.67
N VAL A 32 4.68 7.89 6.37
CA VAL A 32 5.08 7.49 7.73
C VAL A 32 3.90 7.61 8.70
N GLY A 33 3.26 8.78 8.78
CA GLY A 33 2.13 8.99 9.69
C GLY A 33 0.96 8.07 9.37
N PHE A 34 0.65 7.91 8.10
CA PHE A 34 -0.47 7.10 7.66
C PHE A 34 -0.20 5.60 7.82
N GLY A 35 1.04 5.13 7.60
CA GLY A 35 1.45 3.76 7.91
C GLY A 35 1.33 3.41 9.39
N PHE A 36 1.63 4.36 10.29
CA PHE A 36 1.38 4.18 11.72
C PHE A 36 -0.11 4.05 12.05
N VAL A 37 -0.96 4.91 11.47
CA VAL A 37 -2.42 4.83 11.65
C VAL A 37 -2.95 3.48 11.19
N GLU A 38 -2.50 2.99 10.04
CA GLU A 38 -2.87 1.67 9.51
C GLU A 38 -2.47 0.55 10.46
N ALA A 39 -1.21 0.53 10.90
CA ALA A 39 -0.72 -0.46 11.84
C ALA A 39 -1.50 -0.44 13.16
N ALA A 40 -1.81 0.74 13.69
CA ALA A 40 -2.60 0.88 14.92
C ALA A 40 -4.01 0.30 14.76
N VAL A 41 -4.68 0.55 13.64
CA VAL A 41 -5.99 -0.05 13.35
C VAL A 41 -5.91 -1.56 13.32
N VAL A 42 -4.90 -2.14 12.64
CA VAL A 42 -4.72 -3.60 12.59
C VAL A 42 -4.44 -4.19 13.98
N VAL A 43 -3.65 -3.50 14.82
CA VAL A 43 -3.43 -3.90 16.22
C VAL A 43 -4.76 -3.95 16.98
N TYR A 44 -5.64 -2.94 16.82
CA TYR A 44 -6.97 -2.93 17.46
C TYR A 44 -7.89 -4.03 16.91
N LEU A 45 -7.88 -4.25 15.60
CA LEU A 45 -8.67 -5.34 14.99
C LEU A 45 -8.20 -6.71 15.48
N ARG A 46 -6.90 -6.95 15.57
CA ARG A 46 -6.35 -8.19 16.14
C ARG A 46 -6.79 -8.37 17.60
N ALA A 47 -6.72 -7.31 18.41
CA ALA A 47 -7.18 -7.38 19.80
C ALA A 47 -8.68 -7.72 19.91
N ILE A 48 -9.52 -7.23 19.01
CA ILE A 48 -10.97 -7.53 18.98
C ILE A 48 -11.22 -8.96 18.52
N TYR A 49 -10.54 -9.42 17.47
CA TYR A 49 -10.84 -10.71 16.85
C TYR A 49 -10.04 -11.89 17.38
N ALA A 50 -8.88 -11.68 18.03
CA ALA A 50 -8.06 -12.76 18.56
C ALA A 50 -8.80 -13.67 19.55
N PRO A 51 -9.64 -13.17 20.51
CA PRO A 51 -10.38 -14.04 21.42
C PRO A 51 -11.40 -14.93 20.69
N ILE A 52 -11.99 -14.45 19.61
CA ILE A 52 -12.93 -15.21 18.78
C ILE A 52 -12.16 -16.26 17.97
N HIS A 53 -11.05 -15.84 17.36
CA HIS A 53 -10.20 -16.73 16.57
C HIS A 53 -9.67 -17.89 17.40
N GLN A 54 -9.10 -17.64 18.57
CA GLN A 54 -8.59 -18.67 19.47
C GLN A 54 -9.67 -19.64 19.96
N ARG A 55 -10.89 -19.16 20.19
CA ARG A 55 -12.01 -20.02 20.59
C ARG A 55 -12.45 -20.94 19.46
N LEU A 56 -12.44 -20.46 18.20
CA LEU A 56 -12.84 -21.24 17.03
C LEU A 56 -11.71 -22.13 16.50
N TYR A 57 -10.46 -21.74 16.74
CA TYR A 57 -9.26 -22.42 16.29
C TYR A 57 -8.22 -22.56 17.42
N PRO A 58 -8.52 -23.37 18.48
CA PRO A 58 -7.72 -23.45 19.70
C PRO A 58 -6.30 -24.02 19.47
N ASP A 59 -6.11 -24.78 18.39
CA ASP A 59 -4.81 -25.39 18.05
C ASP A 59 -3.87 -24.42 17.27
N ARG A 60 -4.30 -23.19 17.04
CA ARG A 60 -3.53 -22.18 16.33
C ARG A 60 -2.75 -21.26 17.28
N ALA A 61 -1.60 -20.77 16.79
CA ALA A 61 -0.85 -19.75 17.53
C ALA A 61 -1.68 -18.46 17.64
N ALA A 62 -1.47 -17.70 18.71
CA ALA A 62 -2.27 -16.50 18.99
C ALA A 62 -2.06 -15.38 17.96
N ASP A 63 -0.95 -15.41 17.25
CA ASP A 63 -0.55 -14.47 16.20
C ASP A 63 -0.88 -14.94 14.77
N ASP A 64 -1.38 -16.21 14.63
CA ASP A 64 -1.85 -16.73 13.36
C ASP A 64 -3.08 -15.97 12.86
N LEU A 65 -3.03 -15.51 11.64
CA LEU A 65 -4.15 -14.83 10.98
C LEU A 65 -5.10 -15.83 10.30
N PHE A 66 -4.58 -16.98 9.89
CA PHE A 66 -5.31 -17.99 9.13
C PHE A 66 -5.64 -19.21 9.95
N PRO A 67 -6.81 -19.84 9.70
CA PRO A 67 -7.87 -19.44 8.76
C PRO A 67 -8.57 -18.14 9.19
N ILE A 68 -8.90 -17.27 8.22
CA ILE A 68 -9.62 -16.03 8.55
C ILE A 68 -11.02 -16.31 9.08
N LEU A 69 -11.53 -15.43 9.94
CA LEU A 69 -12.89 -15.50 10.45
C LEU A 69 -13.90 -15.22 9.33
N ARG A 70 -14.73 -16.21 9.04
CA ARG A 70 -15.75 -16.09 7.98
C ARG A 70 -16.89 -15.16 8.41
N PRO A 71 -17.55 -14.46 7.49
CA PRO A 71 -18.70 -13.60 7.81
C PRO A 71 -19.83 -14.32 8.56
N ALA A 72 -20.03 -15.62 8.28
CA ALA A 72 -21.02 -16.43 8.99
C ALA A 72 -20.64 -16.67 10.47
N GLN A 73 -19.35 -16.91 10.75
CA GLN A 73 -18.83 -17.05 12.12
C GLN A 73 -18.95 -15.73 12.89
N LEU A 74 -18.53 -14.61 12.27
CA LEU A 74 -18.66 -13.28 12.85
C LEU A 74 -20.13 -12.93 13.16
N ARG A 75 -21.08 -13.34 12.28
CA ARG A 75 -22.51 -13.13 12.52
C ARG A 75 -23.02 -13.94 13.69
N ALA A 76 -22.54 -15.16 13.88
CA ALA A 76 -22.89 -16.00 15.02
C ALA A 76 -22.38 -15.43 16.36
N GLU A 77 -21.24 -14.73 16.34
CA GLU A 77 -20.66 -14.06 17.52
C GLU A 77 -21.38 -12.72 17.87
N GLY A 78 -22.15 -12.18 16.94
CA GLY A 78 -22.99 -11.00 17.17
C GLY A 78 -22.97 -9.98 16.03
N PRO A 79 -24.03 -9.17 15.91
CA PRO A 79 -24.20 -8.21 14.82
C PRO A 79 -23.15 -7.10 14.81
N GLN A 80 -22.50 -6.80 15.95
CA GLN A 80 -21.43 -5.81 16.06
C GLN A 80 -20.23 -6.19 15.22
N HIS A 81 -19.85 -7.47 15.13
CA HIS A 81 -18.69 -7.93 14.36
C HIS A 81 -18.92 -7.82 12.85
N VAL A 82 -20.15 -8.01 12.39
CA VAL A 82 -20.52 -7.78 10.99
C VAL A 82 -20.44 -6.29 10.64
N ARG A 83 -20.86 -5.40 11.56
CA ARG A 83 -20.72 -3.95 11.37
C ARG A 83 -19.26 -3.52 11.36
N GLN A 84 -18.42 -4.07 12.24
CA GLN A 84 -16.98 -3.82 12.27
C GLN A 84 -16.32 -4.22 10.94
N LEU A 85 -16.65 -5.42 10.42
CA LEU A 85 -16.17 -5.84 9.10
C LEU A 85 -16.61 -4.87 7.99
N GLY A 86 -17.87 -4.43 7.99
CA GLY A 86 -18.37 -3.43 7.05
C GLY A 86 -17.64 -2.09 7.17
N THR A 87 -17.32 -1.65 8.40
CA THR A 87 -16.51 -0.44 8.63
C THR A 87 -15.10 -0.62 8.07
N GLU A 88 -14.51 -1.81 8.24
CA GLU A 88 -13.19 -2.11 7.72
C GLU A 88 -13.13 -2.03 6.18
N LEU A 89 -14.12 -2.59 5.50
CA LEU A 89 -14.22 -2.48 4.03
C LEU A 89 -14.30 -1.03 3.56
N VAL A 90 -15.08 -0.18 4.25
CA VAL A 90 -15.15 1.26 3.93
C VAL A 90 -13.82 1.97 4.25
N ARG A 91 -13.15 1.58 5.34
CA ARG A 91 -11.83 2.11 5.69
C ARG A 91 -10.79 1.81 4.62
N GLU A 92 -10.74 0.59 4.07
CA GLU A 92 -9.82 0.25 2.98
C GLU A 92 -10.04 1.15 1.75
N VAL A 93 -11.29 1.39 1.36
CA VAL A 93 -11.59 2.33 0.27
C VAL A 93 -11.11 3.74 0.61
N ALA A 94 -11.36 4.20 1.84
CA ALA A 94 -10.93 5.52 2.30
C ALA A 94 -9.40 5.66 2.30
N THR A 95 -8.66 4.60 2.67
CA THR A 95 -7.19 4.55 2.61
C THR A 95 -6.68 4.85 1.18
N VAL A 96 -7.23 4.16 0.17
CA VAL A 96 -6.83 4.38 -1.23
C VAL A 96 -7.20 5.80 -1.70
N ILE A 97 -8.38 6.30 -1.32
CA ILE A 97 -8.80 7.68 -1.64
C ILE A 97 -7.84 8.70 -1.02
N MET A 98 -7.45 8.53 0.25
CA MET A 98 -6.52 9.44 0.94
C MET A 98 -5.14 9.44 0.29
N LEU A 99 -4.61 8.28 -0.08
CA LEU A 99 -3.34 8.16 -0.80
C LEU A 99 -3.41 8.86 -2.17
N ALA A 100 -4.50 8.66 -2.92
CA ALA A 100 -4.72 9.33 -4.20
C ALA A 100 -4.84 10.86 -4.04
N ALA A 101 -5.55 11.33 -3.01
CA ALA A 101 -5.71 12.74 -2.70
C ALA A 101 -4.39 13.39 -2.26
N ALA A 102 -3.56 12.72 -1.48
CA ALA A 102 -2.22 13.19 -1.10
C ALA A 102 -1.32 13.39 -2.33
N GLY A 103 -1.36 12.42 -3.26
CA GLY A 103 -0.68 12.56 -4.55
C GLY A 103 -1.22 13.76 -5.36
N MET A 104 -2.54 13.94 -5.40
CA MET A 104 -3.18 15.04 -6.13
C MET A 104 -2.81 16.42 -5.54
N ALA A 105 -2.72 16.54 -4.23
CA ALA A 105 -2.38 17.78 -3.54
C ALA A 105 -0.94 18.24 -3.82
N THR A 106 -0.05 17.35 -4.23
CA THR A 106 1.36 17.65 -4.47
C THR A 106 1.72 17.75 -5.95
N ALA A 107 0.92 17.19 -6.85
CA ALA A 107 1.19 17.05 -8.27
C ALA A 107 0.70 18.24 -9.10
N ARG A 108 1.42 18.55 -10.18
CA ARG A 108 1.07 19.59 -11.18
C ARG A 108 0.41 18.99 -12.43
N ASN A 109 0.61 17.71 -12.66
CA ASN A 109 0.08 17.00 -13.84
C ASN A 109 -0.15 15.50 -13.51
N ALA A 110 -0.81 14.78 -14.43
CA ALA A 110 -1.19 13.37 -14.22
C ALA A 110 0.01 12.42 -13.98
N ARG A 111 1.17 12.70 -14.60
CA ARG A 111 2.38 11.87 -14.39
C ARG A 111 2.95 12.07 -12.99
N GLU A 112 3.06 13.33 -12.55
CA GLU A 112 3.47 13.64 -11.19
C GLU A 112 2.47 13.08 -10.16
N TRP A 113 1.17 13.17 -10.44
CA TRP A 113 0.16 12.58 -9.59
C TRP A 113 0.34 11.07 -9.42
N LEU A 114 0.49 10.34 -10.52
CA LEU A 114 0.70 8.89 -10.46
C LEU A 114 1.99 8.56 -9.70
N ALA A 115 3.08 9.27 -9.98
CA ALA A 115 4.35 9.09 -9.30
C ALA A 115 4.26 9.40 -7.80
N ALA A 116 3.58 10.48 -7.41
CA ALA A 116 3.35 10.85 -6.02
C ALA A 116 2.47 9.81 -5.30
N PHE A 117 1.42 9.33 -5.96
CA PHE A 117 0.59 8.24 -5.44
C PHE A 117 1.42 6.98 -5.20
N MET A 118 2.25 6.57 -6.17
CA MET A 118 3.12 5.39 -6.04
C MET A 118 4.09 5.52 -4.86
N ILE A 119 4.68 6.71 -4.66
CA ILE A 119 5.58 6.96 -3.53
C ILE A 119 4.81 6.92 -2.21
N ALA A 120 3.68 7.62 -2.11
CA ALA A 120 2.87 7.67 -0.89
C ALA A 120 2.37 6.27 -0.51
N PHE A 121 1.87 5.51 -1.49
CA PHE A 121 1.43 4.12 -1.30
C PHE A 121 2.57 3.23 -0.83
N GLY A 122 3.70 3.24 -1.54
CA GLY A 122 4.82 2.39 -1.19
C GLY A 122 5.42 2.70 0.19
N VAL A 123 5.54 3.99 0.55
CA VAL A 123 6.00 4.39 1.88
C VAL A 123 5.01 3.98 2.96
N TRP A 124 3.71 4.20 2.75
CA TRP A 124 2.65 3.77 3.65
C TRP A 124 2.70 2.27 3.91
N ASP A 125 2.76 1.45 2.85
CA ASP A 125 2.76 -0.02 2.95
C ASP A 125 4.01 -0.55 3.65
N LEU A 126 5.21 -0.04 3.31
CA LEU A 126 6.44 -0.44 3.99
C LEU A 126 6.42 -0.09 5.48
N LEU A 127 5.99 1.12 5.81
CA LEU A 127 5.96 1.61 7.20
C LEU A 127 4.87 0.90 8.02
N TYR A 128 3.79 0.46 7.39
CA TYR A 128 2.79 -0.42 8.01
C TYR A 128 3.46 -1.66 8.60
N TYR A 129 4.26 -2.40 7.84
CA TYR A 129 4.98 -3.57 8.34
C TYR A 129 6.03 -3.23 9.40
N VAL A 130 6.76 -2.13 9.22
CA VAL A 130 7.73 -1.66 10.22
C VAL A 130 7.03 -1.38 11.55
N PHE A 131 5.89 -0.68 11.53
CA PHE A 131 5.15 -0.38 12.75
C PHE A 131 4.49 -1.60 13.37
N LEU A 132 3.97 -2.54 12.59
CA LEU A 132 3.48 -3.81 13.14
C LEU A 132 4.59 -4.60 13.83
N LYS A 133 5.79 -4.61 13.24
CA LYS A 133 6.95 -5.26 13.87
C LYS A 133 7.32 -4.60 15.20
N LEU A 134 7.24 -3.28 15.28
CA LEU A 134 7.53 -2.53 16.51
C LEU A 134 6.43 -2.66 17.59
N LEU A 135 5.16 -2.73 17.17
CA LEU A 135 4.02 -2.71 18.09
C LEU A 135 3.67 -4.10 18.66
N ILE A 136 3.77 -5.14 17.82
CA ILE A 136 3.29 -6.48 18.16
C ILE A 136 4.24 -7.61 17.75
N ASP A 137 5.48 -7.26 17.38
CA ASP A 137 6.52 -8.20 16.91
C ASP A 137 6.09 -9.08 15.71
N TRP A 138 5.20 -8.56 14.88
CA TRP A 138 4.70 -9.23 13.67
C TRP A 138 5.08 -8.44 12.42
N PRO A 139 5.45 -9.08 11.30
CA PRO A 139 5.49 -10.51 11.04
C PRO A 139 6.72 -11.19 11.67
N ALA A 140 6.63 -12.49 11.91
CA ALA A 140 7.75 -13.29 12.41
C ALA A 140 8.90 -13.32 11.38
N THR A 141 8.55 -13.47 10.10
CA THR A 141 9.49 -13.44 8.96
C THR A 141 8.84 -12.76 7.75
N LEU A 142 9.62 -12.41 6.76
CA LEU A 142 9.09 -11.90 5.49
C LEU A 142 8.28 -12.95 4.69
N ALA A 143 8.42 -14.23 5.02
CA ALA A 143 7.63 -15.31 4.42
C ALA A 143 6.27 -15.53 5.12
N THR A 144 6.00 -14.82 6.23
CA THR A 144 4.71 -14.88 6.92
C THR A 144 3.60 -14.41 5.97
N TRP A 145 2.50 -15.17 5.92
CA TRP A 145 1.33 -14.81 5.13
C TRP A 145 0.53 -13.69 5.78
N ASP A 146 0.06 -12.77 4.95
CA ASP A 146 -0.76 -11.64 5.35
C ASP A 146 -2.03 -11.54 4.50
N LEU A 147 -3.03 -10.90 5.06
CA LEU A 147 -4.25 -10.47 4.41
C LEU A 147 -4.09 -9.00 4.02
N LEU A 148 -3.71 -8.76 2.76
CA LEU A 148 -3.30 -7.45 2.26
C LEU A 148 -4.47 -6.48 2.09
N PHE A 149 -5.57 -6.98 1.48
CA PHE A 149 -6.81 -6.24 1.26
C PHE A 149 -8.00 -7.21 1.29
N LEU A 150 -9.18 -6.68 1.62
CA LEU A 150 -10.44 -7.42 1.60
C LEU A 150 -11.26 -7.17 0.32
N LEU A 151 -10.97 -6.11 -0.43
CA LEU A 151 -11.74 -5.67 -1.59
C LEU A 151 -10.98 -5.88 -2.91
N PRO A 152 -11.69 -6.33 -3.97
CA PRO A 152 -13.09 -6.81 -4.02
C PRO A 152 -13.24 -8.23 -3.43
N VAL A 153 -12.15 -8.93 -3.21
CA VAL A 153 -12.00 -10.25 -2.58
C VAL A 153 -10.75 -10.21 -1.70
N PRO A 154 -10.58 -11.13 -0.74
CA PRO A 154 -9.36 -11.20 0.06
C PRO A 154 -8.11 -11.37 -0.82
N TRP A 155 -7.17 -10.44 -0.65
CA TRP A 155 -5.84 -10.48 -1.24
C TRP A 155 -4.91 -11.09 -0.22
N VAL A 156 -4.26 -12.17 -0.55
CA VAL A 156 -3.36 -12.87 0.37
C VAL A 156 -1.99 -13.06 -0.27
N GLY A 157 -0.96 -12.89 0.53
CA GLY A 157 0.41 -13.08 0.06
C GLY A 157 1.42 -13.06 1.20
N PRO A 158 2.61 -13.63 0.97
CA PRO A 158 3.69 -13.48 1.93
C PRO A 158 4.18 -12.02 1.96
N VAL A 159 4.54 -11.53 3.13
CA VAL A 159 4.93 -10.13 3.38
C VAL A 159 6.01 -9.60 2.43
N TRP A 160 6.94 -10.46 1.99
CA TRP A 160 7.96 -10.03 1.02
C TRP A 160 7.36 -9.56 -0.33
N ALA A 161 6.18 -10.08 -0.71
CA ALA A 161 5.58 -9.75 -2.01
C ALA A 161 5.07 -8.30 -2.08
N PRO A 162 4.20 -7.79 -1.16
CA PRO A 162 3.83 -6.38 -1.14
C PRO A 162 5.06 -5.48 -0.88
N VAL A 163 6.02 -5.89 -0.06
CA VAL A 163 7.28 -5.14 0.15
C VAL A 163 8.02 -4.91 -1.16
N MET A 164 8.18 -5.94 -2.00
CA MET A 164 8.82 -5.80 -3.32
C MET A 164 8.03 -4.90 -4.28
N VAL A 165 6.71 -5.01 -4.27
CA VAL A 165 5.83 -4.12 -5.06
C VAL A 165 6.00 -2.67 -4.61
N SER A 166 5.96 -2.41 -3.31
CA SER A 166 6.09 -1.07 -2.74
C SER A 166 7.44 -0.44 -2.99
N LEU A 167 8.53 -1.19 -2.86
CA LEU A 167 9.88 -0.73 -3.24
C LEU A 167 9.96 -0.37 -4.72
N SER A 168 9.36 -1.19 -5.60
CA SER A 168 9.33 -0.94 -7.04
C SER A 168 8.51 0.33 -7.37
N MET A 169 7.38 0.53 -6.69
CA MET A 169 6.54 1.73 -6.83
C MET A 169 7.29 2.99 -6.39
N ILE A 170 7.96 2.96 -5.24
CA ILE A 170 8.78 4.10 -4.77
C ILE A 170 9.88 4.42 -5.77
N ALA A 171 10.64 3.41 -6.22
CA ALA A 171 11.73 3.60 -7.16
C ALA A 171 11.23 4.21 -8.48
N ALA A 172 10.16 3.67 -9.06
CA ALA A 172 9.55 4.19 -10.28
C ALA A 172 9.02 5.62 -10.09
N GLY A 173 8.31 5.89 -8.99
CA GLY A 173 7.78 7.21 -8.67
C GLY A 173 8.89 8.26 -8.52
N VAL A 174 9.97 7.94 -7.80
CA VAL A 174 11.12 8.83 -7.63
C VAL A 174 11.80 9.13 -8.98
N VAL A 175 12.00 8.10 -9.81
CA VAL A 175 12.57 8.30 -11.16
C VAL A 175 11.70 9.21 -12.02
N VAL A 176 10.37 9.03 -11.99
CA VAL A 176 9.45 9.90 -12.76
C VAL A 176 9.52 11.34 -12.27
N LEU A 177 9.44 11.59 -10.95
CA LEU A 177 9.49 12.95 -10.39
C LEU A 177 10.83 13.62 -10.65
N TRP A 178 11.93 12.87 -10.53
CA TRP A 178 13.25 13.39 -10.84
C TRP A 178 13.37 13.79 -12.31
N ARG A 179 12.89 12.97 -13.22
CA ARG A 179 12.91 13.26 -14.67
C ARG A 179 12.03 14.48 -15.02
N GLU A 180 10.86 14.60 -14.42
CA GLU A 180 9.99 15.77 -14.59
C GLU A 180 10.68 17.05 -14.08
N SER A 181 11.39 17.00 -12.95
CA SER A 181 12.11 18.15 -12.39
C SER A 181 13.32 18.58 -13.23
N THR A 182 13.90 17.68 -14.02
CA THR A 182 14.98 17.99 -14.94
C THR A 182 14.49 18.48 -16.32
N GLY A 183 13.17 18.60 -16.50
CA GLY A 183 12.58 19.02 -17.78
C GLY A 183 12.62 17.94 -18.88
N ILE A 184 12.97 16.70 -18.54
CA ILE A 184 13.02 15.56 -19.46
C ILE A 184 11.94 14.55 -19.07
N PRO A 185 10.67 14.76 -19.44
CA PRO A 185 9.58 13.93 -18.98
C PRO A 185 9.70 12.48 -19.48
N VAL A 186 9.31 11.54 -18.64
CA VAL A 186 9.20 10.13 -19.03
C VAL A 186 8.06 9.99 -20.04
N ARG A 187 8.38 9.50 -21.23
CA ARG A 187 7.40 9.18 -22.28
C ARG A 187 7.36 7.69 -22.46
N LEU A 188 6.22 7.07 -22.10
CA LEU A 188 5.99 5.66 -22.30
C LEU A 188 5.22 5.45 -23.61
N GLY A 189 5.71 4.55 -24.44
CA GLY A 189 5.01 4.07 -25.62
C GLY A 189 3.98 2.99 -25.28
N TRP A 190 3.22 2.53 -26.27
CA TRP A 190 2.18 1.50 -26.08
C TRP A 190 2.73 0.19 -25.52
N SER A 191 3.91 -0.24 -25.95
CA SER A 191 4.54 -1.48 -25.44
C SER A 191 4.88 -1.40 -23.95
N GLN A 192 5.41 -0.28 -23.49
CA GLN A 192 5.70 -0.08 -22.07
C GLN A 192 4.41 -0.03 -21.24
N TRP A 193 3.38 0.67 -21.70
CA TRP A 193 2.08 0.67 -21.04
C TRP A 193 1.45 -0.72 -20.98
N SER A 194 1.52 -1.49 -22.07
CA SER A 194 1.02 -2.86 -22.10
C SER A 194 1.75 -3.77 -21.10
N LEU A 195 3.08 -3.64 -21.00
CA LEU A 195 3.89 -4.43 -20.04
C LEU A 195 3.56 -4.05 -18.59
N ILE A 196 3.45 -2.76 -18.28
CA ILE A 196 3.10 -2.28 -16.93
C ILE A 196 1.70 -2.78 -16.55
N THR A 197 0.72 -2.66 -17.45
CA THR A 197 -0.64 -3.11 -17.21
C THR A 197 -0.70 -4.62 -17.03
N ALA A 198 -0.03 -5.38 -17.90
CA ALA A 198 0.03 -6.84 -17.78
C ALA A 198 0.69 -7.27 -16.48
N GLY A 199 1.81 -6.65 -16.11
CA GLY A 199 2.49 -6.91 -14.83
C GLY A 199 1.59 -6.61 -13.62
N GLY A 200 0.89 -5.48 -13.63
CA GLY A 200 -0.08 -5.12 -12.59
C GLY A 200 -1.22 -6.13 -12.47
N ILE A 201 -1.78 -6.58 -13.61
CA ILE A 201 -2.83 -7.61 -13.64
C ILE A 201 -2.31 -8.92 -13.05
N ILE A 202 -1.10 -9.36 -13.44
CA ILE A 202 -0.49 -10.59 -12.92
C ILE A 202 -0.34 -10.51 -11.39
N VAL A 203 0.14 -9.39 -10.85
CA VAL A 203 0.29 -9.19 -9.40
C VAL A 203 -1.08 -9.29 -8.70
N ILE A 204 -2.10 -8.59 -9.23
CA ILE A 204 -3.45 -8.62 -8.67
C ILE A 204 -4.02 -10.04 -8.70
N VAL A 205 -3.91 -10.73 -9.84
CA VAL A 205 -4.37 -12.12 -9.98
C VAL A 205 -3.66 -13.04 -9.00
N ALA A 206 -2.34 -12.89 -8.83
CA ALA A 206 -1.55 -13.71 -7.91
C ALA A 206 -2.01 -13.52 -6.44
N PHE A 207 -2.27 -12.28 -6.02
CA PHE A 207 -2.76 -12.01 -4.66
C PHE A 207 -4.21 -12.46 -4.45
N CYS A 208 -5.05 -12.41 -5.48
CA CYS A 208 -6.44 -12.85 -5.42
C CYS A 208 -6.64 -14.35 -5.72
N TRP A 209 -5.59 -15.08 -6.12
CA TRP A 209 -5.73 -16.43 -6.65
C TRP A 209 -6.47 -17.38 -5.72
N ASP A 210 -6.13 -17.37 -4.46
CA ASP A 210 -6.61 -18.35 -3.46
C ASP A 210 -7.83 -17.86 -2.65
N TRP A 211 -8.46 -16.76 -3.05
CA TRP A 211 -9.53 -16.12 -2.28
C TRP A 211 -10.68 -17.05 -1.93
N ARG A 212 -11.05 -17.99 -2.82
CA ARG A 212 -12.15 -18.94 -2.59
C ARG A 212 -11.83 -19.93 -1.46
N ASN A 213 -10.61 -20.45 -1.44
CA ASN A 213 -10.13 -21.34 -0.40
C ASN A 213 -10.06 -20.59 0.93
N VAL A 214 -9.48 -19.42 0.96
CA VAL A 214 -9.37 -18.56 2.15
C VAL A 214 -10.76 -18.21 2.71
N MET A 215 -11.71 -17.83 1.86
CA MET A 215 -13.10 -17.56 2.25
C MET A 215 -13.85 -18.80 2.71
N ALA A 216 -13.45 -19.99 2.29
CA ALA A 216 -14.00 -21.26 2.79
C ALA A 216 -13.40 -21.67 4.16
N GLY A 217 -12.39 -20.95 4.66
CA GLY A 217 -11.68 -21.22 5.90
C GLY A 217 -10.46 -22.13 5.73
N GLY A 218 -9.93 -22.20 4.51
CA GLY A 218 -8.66 -22.86 4.20
C GLY A 218 -7.46 -21.97 4.49
N GLU A 219 -6.28 -22.58 4.51
CA GLU A 219 -5.03 -21.88 4.58
C GLU A 219 -4.59 -21.35 3.21
N PRO A 220 -3.89 -20.22 3.15
CA PRO A 220 -3.42 -19.70 1.87
C PRO A 220 -2.37 -20.62 1.26
N HIS A 221 -2.48 -20.81 -0.06
CA HIS A 221 -1.53 -21.59 -0.85
C HIS A 221 -0.74 -20.68 -1.79
N PRO A 222 0.55 -20.99 -2.02
CA PRO A 222 1.33 -20.25 -2.99
C PRO A 222 0.74 -20.39 -4.40
N PHE A 223 0.86 -19.33 -5.19
CA PHE A 223 0.48 -19.37 -6.59
C PHE A 223 1.37 -20.39 -7.34
N ASN A 224 0.76 -21.35 -8.01
CA ASN A 224 1.44 -22.30 -8.86
C ASN A 224 1.49 -21.74 -10.29
N TRP A 225 2.69 -21.42 -10.74
CA TRP A 225 2.96 -20.93 -12.09
C TRP A 225 2.83 -22.04 -13.14
#